data_c4f0303509d9ebfae1ef38ab0a5f9689
#
_entry.id   c4f0303509d9ebfae1ef38ab0a5f9689
#
_cell.length_a   1.000
_cell.length_b   1.000
_cell.length_c   1.000
_cell.angle_alpha   90.00
_cell.angle_beta   90.00
_cell.angle_gamma   90.00
#
_symmetry.space_group_name_H-M   'P 1'
#
loop_
_entity.id
_entity.type
_entity.pdbx_description
1 polymer ?
#
loop_
_entity_poly.entity_id
_entity_poly.type
_entity_poly.pdbx_seq_one_letter_code
_entity_poly.pdbx_strand_id
1 'polypeptide(L)'
;MNYETPQFFHVMQYAAAADGDVIDMVSGNPDWEPPTAIREGLGEYAERDAEAFQYPPSAGLEPLREEIAQRRNTDPDRVVVTNGTGEANYLAMARGLDRDAGDECVLIDPVYPYYPGKVSMLDGETRLVEAARDGSLDVEATCEAIGPDTALVVLNTPNNPTGAVYNIESVRAVVETAADHDALVVVDEVYDHFDFSGDFESALTLDADNVIVTSGVSKSMAITGFRVGYAVFPPELVGAAKTRHMLVNVAGSRPAQQAVYTAYRETGPDYYREARARLAERVEAFTTALDEAGAEYTTPEGAFYVLARFDGFPGTMANVKTLIDDAGVAGMPGATFGTAREEWLRFALVTPRVTEAAERLADYFDTR
;
A
#
# COMPACT_ATOMS: atom_id res chain seq x y z
N MET A 1 -21.46 -7.12 -13.16
CA MET A 1 -20.28 -6.36 -12.73
C MET A 1 -19.44 -5.99 -13.97
N ASN A 2 -19.29 -4.73 -14.30
CA ASN A 2 -18.40 -4.29 -15.40
C ASN A 2 -17.04 -3.95 -14.78
N TYR A 3 -16.08 -4.83 -14.95
CA TYR A 3 -14.69 -4.51 -14.55
C TYR A 3 -14.02 -3.74 -15.69
N GLU A 4 -13.70 -2.49 -15.44
CA GLU A 4 -12.86 -1.71 -16.35
C GLU A 4 -11.37 -1.98 -16.07
N THR A 5 -10.56 -1.92 -17.13
CA THR A 5 -9.10 -1.99 -16.96
C THR A 5 -8.66 -0.76 -16.14
N PRO A 6 -7.93 -0.94 -15.02
CA PRO A 6 -7.48 0.18 -14.21
C PRO A 6 -6.69 1.21 -15.03
N GLN A 7 -6.93 2.50 -14.81
CA GLN A 7 -6.26 3.61 -15.52
C GLN A 7 -4.73 3.50 -15.50
N PHE A 8 -4.19 2.90 -14.45
CA PHE A 8 -2.78 2.57 -14.32
C PHE A 8 -2.19 1.90 -15.57
N PHE A 9 -2.87 0.86 -16.09
CA PHE A 9 -2.39 0.17 -17.29
C PHE A 9 -2.42 1.04 -18.53
N HIS A 10 -3.40 1.93 -18.66
CA HIS A 10 -3.47 2.85 -19.80
C HIS A 10 -2.32 3.85 -19.81
N VAL A 11 -1.96 4.41 -18.65
CA VAL A 11 -0.81 5.33 -18.54
C VAL A 11 0.49 4.61 -18.85
N MET A 12 0.71 3.40 -18.25
CA MET A 12 1.92 2.62 -18.50
C MET A 12 2.07 2.22 -19.96
N GLN A 13 0.99 1.80 -20.62
CA GLN A 13 1.01 1.46 -22.05
C GLN A 13 1.35 2.68 -22.91
N TYR A 14 0.77 3.85 -22.57
CA TYR A 14 1.07 5.07 -23.29
C TYR A 14 2.54 5.49 -23.12
N ALA A 15 3.03 5.51 -21.89
CA ALA A 15 4.42 5.84 -21.60
C ALA A 15 5.42 4.90 -22.29
N ALA A 16 5.11 3.58 -22.31
CA ALA A 16 5.94 2.59 -22.99
C ALA A 16 5.92 2.70 -24.54
N ALA A 17 4.88 3.30 -25.10
CA ALA A 17 4.74 3.48 -26.54
C ALA A 17 5.20 4.88 -27.02
N ALA A 18 5.57 5.79 -26.13
CA ALA A 18 6.06 7.11 -26.48
C ALA A 18 7.44 7.04 -27.16
N ASP A 19 7.64 7.88 -28.19
CA ASP A 19 8.90 7.91 -28.97
C ASP A 19 10.08 8.59 -28.21
N GLY A 20 9.82 9.22 -27.05
CA GLY A 20 10.80 9.95 -26.25
C GLY A 20 11.42 9.15 -25.13
N ASP A 21 12.39 9.78 -24.46
CA ASP A 21 12.95 9.28 -23.19
C ASP A 21 12.00 9.62 -22.03
N VAL A 22 11.18 8.66 -21.61
CA VAL A 22 10.16 8.81 -20.57
C VAL A 22 10.66 8.26 -19.24
N ILE A 23 10.54 9.08 -18.20
CA ILE A 23 10.80 8.65 -16.83
C ILE A 23 9.48 8.14 -16.22
N ASP A 24 9.44 6.84 -15.90
CA ASP A 24 8.28 6.21 -15.24
C ASP A 24 8.23 6.58 -13.77
N MET A 25 7.26 7.43 -13.40
CA MET A 25 6.88 7.73 -12.01
C MET A 25 5.45 7.24 -11.69
N VAL A 26 4.94 6.31 -12.50
CA VAL A 26 3.63 5.65 -12.32
C VAL A 26 3.76 4.40 -11.47
N SER A 27 4.79 3.60 -11.76
CA SER A 27 5.00 2.30 -11.14
C SER A 27 5.45 2.41 -9.68
N GLY A 28 4.83 1.66 -8.79
CA GLY A 28 5.24 1.54 -7.39
C GLY A 28 6.20 0.36 -7.14
N ASN A 29 7.07 0.04 -8.10
CA ASN A 29 8.06 -1.02 -7.95
C ASN A 29 9.40 -0.44 -7.45
N PRO A 30 9.87 -0.82 -6.24
CA PRO A 30 11.18 -0.40 -5.76
C PRO A 30 12.29 -0.74 -6.76
N ASP A 31 13.23 0.18 -6.94
CA ASP A 31 14.30 0.14 -7.94
C ASP A 31 15.68 -0.26 -7.37
N TRP A 32 15.72 -0.68 -6.12
CA TRP A 32 16.94 -1.18 -5.49
C TRP A 32 16.98 -2.70 -5.40
N GLU A 33 18.19 -3.22 -5.21
CA GLU A 33 18.41 -4.66 -5.11
C GLU A 33 17.68 -5.26 -3.88
N PRO A 34 17.04 -6.43 -4.04
CA PRO A 34 16.52 -7.16 -2.89
C PRO A 34 17.66 -7.63 -1.97
N PRO A 35 17.34 -7.97 -0.70
CA PRO A 35 18.33 -8.57 0.19
C PRO A 35 18.99 -9.80 -0.44
N THR A 36 20.32 -9.94 -0.31
CA THR A 36 21.06 -11.08 -0.83
C THR A 36 20.48 -12.41 -0.33
N ALA A 37 20.03 -12.43 0.92
CA ALA A 37 19.41 -13.59 1.56
C ALA A 37 18.15 -14.12 0.84
N ILE A 38 17.49 -13.30 0.00
CA ILE A 38 16.39 -13.79 -0.87
C ILE A 38 16.92 -14.79 -1.89
N ARG A 39 18.05 -14.50 -2.52
CA ARG A 39 18.67 -15.40 -3.52
C ARG A 39 19.25 -16.65 -2.85
N GLU A 40 19.85 -16.48 -1.68
CA GLU A 40 20.37 -17.58 -0.87
C GLU A 40 19.25 -18.54 -0.47
N GLY A 41 18.14 -18.01 0.08
CA GLY A 41 16.98 -18.83 0.48
C GLY A 41 16.31 -19.56 -0.69
N LEU A 42 16.30 -18.99 -1.90
CA LEU A 42 15.86 -19.71 -3.10
C LEU A 42 16.83 -20.83 -3.51
N GLY A 43 18.14 -20.57 -3.44
CA GLY A 43 19.18 -21.58 -3.72
C GLY A 43 19.09 -22.75 -2.76
N GLU A 44 19.01 -22.49 -1.46
CA GLU A 44 18.83 -23.52 -0.43
C GLU A 44 17.54 -24.32 -0.64
N TYR A 45 16.46 -23.66 -1.05
CA TYR A 45 15.19 -24.33 -1.31
C TYR A 45 15.30 -25.29 -2.48
N ALA A 46 16.02 -24.92 -3.54
CA ALA A 46 16.19 -25.77 -4.74
C ALA A 46 16.91 -27.10 -4.43
N GLU A 47 17.73 -27.14 -3.39
CA GLU A 47 18.48 -28.34 -2.96
C GLU A 47 17.73 -29.24 -1.96
N ARG A 48 16.49 -28.87 -1.59
CA ARG A 48 15.69 -29.63 -0.62
C ARG A 48 15.14 -30.93 -1.21
N ASP A 49 14.74 -31.82 -0.30
CA ASP A 49 14.07 -33.09 -0.65
C ASP A 49 12.71 -32.85 -1.33
N ALA A 50 12.23 -33.87 -2.06
CA ALA A 50 10.96 -33.82 -2.80
C ALA A 50 9.76 -33.42 -1.94
N GLU A 51 9.76 -33.71 -0.64
CA GLU A 51 8.70 -33.31 0.30
C GLU A 51 8.57 -31.78 0.40
N ALA A 52 9.66 -31.03 0.29
CA ALA A 52 9.65 -29.58 0.29
C ALA A 52 8.91 -28.97 -0.92
N PHE A 53 8.70 -29.73 -1.99
CA PHE A 53 7.99 -29.28 -3.19
C PHE A 53 6.47 -29.58 -3.15
N GLN A 54 5.98 -30.17 -2.06
CA GLN A 54 4.56 -30.40 -1.85
C GLN A 54 3.86 -29.16 -1.29
N TYR A 55 2.52 -29.19 -1.22
CA TYR A 55 1.73 -28.10 -0.65
C TYR A 55 2.24 -27.70 0.76
N PRO A 56 2.45 -26.41 1.01
CA PRO A 56 2.69 -25.93 2.37
C PRO A 56 1.39 -25.92 3.18
N PRO A 57 1.45 -25.68 4.51
CA PRO A 57 0.26 -25.35 5.29
C PRO A 57 -0.50 -24.15 4.68
N SER A 58 -1.83 -24.21 4.66
CA SER A 58 -2.64 -23.16 4.02
C SER A 58 -2.44 -21.78 4.65
N ALA A 59 -2.25 -21.70 5.97
CA ALA A 59 -1.99 -20.43 6.65
C ALA A 59 -0.56 -19.87 6.42
N GLY A 60 0.29 -20.61 5.72
CA GLY A 60 1.71 -20.30 5.48
C GLY A 60 2.66 -21.18 6.29
N LEU A 61 3.93 -21.18 5.92
CA LEU A 61 4.98 -21.91 6.61
C LEU A 61 5.05 -21.47 8.08
N GLU A 62 5.04 -22.45 8.99
CA GLU A 62 5.08 -22.19 10.44
C GLU A 62 6.28 -21.32 10.84
N PRO A 63 7.54 -21.60 10.39
CA PRO A 63 8.67 -20.75 10.74
C PRO A 63 8.52 -19.30 10.25
N LEU A 64 7.88 -19.08 9.11
CA LEU A 64 7.63 -17.73 8.61
C LEU A 64 6.56 -17.01 9.43
N ARG A 65 5.50 -17.70 9.82
CA ARG A 65 4.46 -17.13 10.70
C ARG A 65 5.02 -16.75 12.08
N GLU A 66 5.87 -17.61 12.65
CA GLU A 66 6.59 -17.35 13.90
C GLU A 66 7.49 -16.11 13.79
N GLU A 67 8.27 -15.99 12.71
CA GLU A 67 9.15 -14.84 12.49
C GLU A 67 8.34 -13.53 12.30
N ILE A 68 7.24 -13.58 11.56
CA ILE A 68 6.32 -12.43 11.43
C ILE A 68 5.74 -12.07 12.80
N ALA A 69 5.25 -13.04 13.53
CA ALA A 69 4.64 -12.84 14.84
C ALA A 69 5.63 -12.21 15.84
N GLN A 70 6.87 -12.67 15.85
CA GLN A 70 7.92 -12.07 16.67
C GLN A 70 8.17 -10.60 16.32
N ARG A 71 8.26 -10.28 15.03
CA ARG A 71 8.49 -8.90 14.55
C ARG A 71 7.31 -7.98 14.83
N ARG A 72 6.11 -8.52 14.84
CA ARG A 72 4.85 -7.78 15.06
C ARG A 72 4.37 -7.85 16.52
N ASN A 73 5.12 -8.49 17.39
CA ASN A 73 4.74 -8.71 18.80
C ASN A 73 3.31 -9.27 18.94
N THR A 74 3.03 -10.36 18.22
CA THR A 74 1.72 -11.01 18.19
C THR A 74 1.86 -12.54 18.25
N ASP A 75 0.72 -13.26 18.30
CA ASP A 75 0.68 -14.72 18.27
C ASP A 75 0.76 -15.24 16.82
N PRO A 76 1.63 -16.22 16.50
CA PRO A 76 1.72 -16.80 15.15
C PRO A 76 0.41 -17.45 14.67
N ASP A 77 -0.48 -17.84 15.56
CA ASP A 77 -1.79 -18.38 15.18
C ASP A 77 -2.76 -17.32 14.65
N ARG A 78 -2.49 -16.05 14.92
CA ARG A 78 -3.20 -14.89 14.35
C ARG A 78 -2.72 -14.53 12.94
N VAL A 79 -1.57 -15.04 12.51
CA VAL A 79 -0.93 -14.69 11.22
C VAL A 79 -1.42 -15.61 10.10
N VAL A 80 -1.83 -15.02 8.99
CA VAL A 80 -2.11 -15.70 7.71
C VAL A 80 -1.19 -15.14 6.64
N VAL A 81 -0.30 -15.97 6.10
CA VAL A 81 0.57 -15.60 4.98
C VAL A 81 -0.22 -15.70 3.68
N THR A 82 -0.14 -14.68 2.85
CA THR A 82 -0.98 -14.48 1.66
C THR A 82 -0.16 -14.24 0.39
N ASN A 83 -0.81 -14.27 -0.77
CA ASN A 83 -0.20 -13.93 -2.06
C ASN A 83 -0.06 -12.40 -2.24
N GLY A 84 0.78 -11.81 -1.39
CA GLY A 84 0.99 -10.37 -1.26
C GLY A 84 -0.13 -9.69 -0.47
N THR A 85 0.12 -8.42 -0.09
CA THR A 85 -0.84 -7.59 0.67
C THR A 85 -2.18 -7.43 -0.04
N GLY A 86 -2.20 -7.56 -1.38
CA GLY A 86 -3.44 -7.52 -2.15
C GLY A 86 -4.45 -8.59 -1.75
N GLU A 87 -4.01 -9.83 -1.47
CA GLU A 87 -4.86 -10.87 -0.92
C GLU A 87 -5.12 -10.67 0.57
N ALA A 88 -4.14 -10.22 1.35
CA ALA A 88 -4.33 -9.89 2.76
C ALA A 88 -5.49 -8.91 2.94
N ASN A 89 -5.50 -7.84 2.16
CA ASN A 89 -6.58 -6.85 2.15
C ASN A 89 -7.92 -7.47 1.72
N TYR A 90 -7.94 -8.35 0.71
CA TYR A 90 -9.17 -9.03 0.31
C TYR A 90 -9.75 -9.89 1.43
N LEU A 91 -8.91 -10.68 2.11
CA LEU A 91 -9.35 -11.52 3.22
C LEU A 91 -9.84 -10.70 4.42
N ALA A 92 -9.14 -9.61 4.74
CA ALA A 92 -9.50 -8.71 5.83
C ALA A 92 -10.83 -7.99 5.54
N MET A 93 -11.00 -7.43 4.34
CA MET A 93 -12.23 -6.75 3.92
C MET A 93 -13.42 -7.72 3.86
N ALA A 94 -13.19 -8.95 3.35
CA ALA A 94 -14.22 -9.98 3.35
C ALA A 94 -14.69 -10.34 4.76
N ARG A 95 -13.77 -10.33 5.76
CA ARG A 95 -14.19 -10.56 7.15
C ARG A 95 -15.09 -9.46 7.71
N GLY A 96 -14.86 -8.21 7.31
CA GLY A 96 -15.75 -7.11 7.68
C GLY A 96 -17.14 -7.26 7.05
N LEU A 97 -17.18 -7.42 5.72
CA LEU A 97 -18.42 -7.42 4.93
C LEU A 97 -19.22 -8.73 4.99
N ASP A 98 -18.66 -9.85 5.45
CA ASP A 98 -19.38 -11.12 5.67
C ASP A 98 -20.16 -11.16 7.01
N ARG A 99 -20.09 -10.11 7.82
CA ARG A 99 -20.76 -10.04 9.13
C ARG A 99 -22.11 -9.36 8.98
N ASP A 100 -23.01 -9.63 9.93
CA ASP A 100 -24.33 -8.97 10.00
C ASP A 100 -24.21 -7.55 10.65
N ALA A 101 -23.09 -6.85 10.38
CA ALA A 101 -22.80 -5.52 10.95
C ALA A 101 -23.06 -4.36 9.97
N GLY A 102 -23.61 -4.67 8.79
CA GLY A 102 -23.84 -3.71 7.71
C GLY A 102 -23.09 -4.12 6.43
N ASP A 103 -23.18 -3.27 5.40
CA ASP A 103 -22.52 -3.47 4.10
C ASP A 103 -21.68 -2.27 3.66
N GLU A 104 -21.66 -1.18 4.45
CA GLU A 104 -20.88 0.01 4.13
C GLU A 104 -19.41 -0.17 4.54
N CYS A 105 -18.52 0.22 3.62
CA CYS A 105 -17.08 0.32 3.85
C CYS A 105 -16.63 1.77 3.74
N VAL A 106 -16.15 2.35 4.83
CA VAL A 106 -15.57 3.69 4.87
C VAL A 106 -14.13 3.63 4.38
N LEU A 107 -13.81 4.43 3.36
CA LEU A 107 -12.50 4.56 2.74
C LEU A 107 -12.06 6.03 2.73
N ILE A 108 -10.79 6.29 2.93
CA ILE A 108 -10.22 7.65 2.91
C ILE A 108 -9.86 8.05 1.49
N ASP A 109 -10.41 9.17 1.00
CA ASP A 109 -10.18 9.72 -0.34
C ASP A 109 -9.14 10.86 -0.28
N PRO A 110 -8.00 10.77 -1.00
CA PRO A 110 -7.69 9.85 -2.09
C PRO A 110 -7.38 8.42 -1.62
N VAL A 111 -7.90 7.45 -2.34
CA VAL A 111 -7.92 6.04 -1.97
C VAL A 111 -7.08 5.18 -2.91
N TYR A 112 -6.36 4.19 -2.38
CA TYR A 112 -5.73 3.18 -3.24
C TYR A 112 -6.80 2.44 -4.08
N PRO A 113 -6.71 2.48 -5.44
CA PRO A 113 -7.84 2.17 -6.32
C PRO A 113 -8.38 0.74 -6.21
N TYR A 114 -7.62 -0.18 -5.59
CA TYR A 114 -8.06 -1.56 -5.44
C TYR A 114 -8.97 -1.80 -4.23
N TYR A 115 -9.09 -0.84 -3.30
CA TYR A 115 -10.04 -0.99 -2.18
C TYR A 115 -11.50 -0.89 -2.64
N PRO A 116 -11.94 0.16 -3.36
CA PRO A 116 -13.32 0.21 -3.88
C PRO A 116 -13.68 -0.99 -4.75
N GLY A 117 -12.73 -1.46 -5.57
CA GLY A 117 -12.90 -2.67 -6.38
C GLY A 117 -13.17 -3.92 -5.53
N LYS A 118 -12.46 -4.08 -4.40
CA LYS A 118 -12.69 -5.20 -3.47
C LYS A 118 -14.02 -5.09 -2.74
N VAL A 119 -14.41 -3.88 -2.31
CA VAL A 119 -15.73 -3.64 -1.71
C VAL A 119 -16.82 -4.11 -2.68
N SER A 120 -16.74 -3.68 -3.94
CA SER A 120 -17.70 -4.10 -4.99
C SER A 120 -17.68 -5.61 -5.28
N MET A 121 -16.51 -6.28 -5.21
CA MET A 121 -16.41 -7.75 -5.35
C MET A 121 -17.05 -8.51 -4.20
N LEU A 122 -17.19 -7.85 -3.06
CA LEU A 122 -17.75 -8.42 -1.83
C LEU A 122 -19.20 -7.96 -1.59
N ASP A 123 -19.84 -7.39 -2.61
CA ASP A 123 -21.20 -6.86 -2.59
C ASP A 123 -21.45 -5.77 -1.52
N GLY A 124 -20.37 -5.08 -1.09
CA GLY A 124 -20.45 -3.97 -0.16
C GLY A 124 -20.62 -2.61 -0.85
N GLU A 125 -20.95 -1.59 -0.08
CA GLU A 125 -21.09 -0.21 -0.50
C GLU A 125 -19.88 0.64 -0.04
N THR A 126 -19.36 1.49 -0.93
CA THR A 126 -18.24 2.37 -0.62
C THR A 126 -18.72 3.73 -0.16
N ARG A 127 -18.27 4.15 1.02
CA ARG A 127 -18.38 5.53 1.51
C ARG A 127 -17.01 6.18 1.54
N LEU A 128 -16.82 7.23 0.75
CA LEU A 128 -15.57 7.99 0.69
C LEU A 128 -15.62 9.14 1.70
N VAL A 129 -14.53 9.32 2.45
CA VAL A 129 -14.29 10.44 3.36
C VAL A 129 -13.04 11.16 2.90
N GLU A 130 -13.13 12.46 2.65
CA GLU A 130 -12.02 13.25 2.17
C GLU A 130 -10.94 13.39 3.26
N ALA A 131 -9.69 13.10 2.93
CA ALA A 131 -8.53 13.40 3.76
C ALA A 131 -8.31 14.93 3.85
N ALA A 132 -7.64 15.38 4.88
CA ALA A 132 -7.20 16.77 5.00
C ALA A 132 -6.33 17.17 3.79
N ARG A 133 -6.16 18.47 3.57
CA ARG A 133 -5.52 18.98 2.35
C ARG A 133 -4.06 18.56 2.24
N ASP A 134 -3.37 18.41 3.35
CA ASP A 134 -1.99 17.90 3.44
C ASP A 134 -1.86 16.38 3.28
N GLY A 135 -2.99 15.67 3.15
CA GLY A 135 -3.07 14.22 3.01
C GLY A 135 -3.23 13.47 4.33
N SER A 136 -3.21 14.15 5.47
CA SER A 136 -3.43 13.54 6.78
C SER A 136 -4.88 13.05 6.94
N LEU A 137 -5.10 12.16 7.91
CA LEU A 137 -6.43 11.65 8.24
C LEU A 137 -7.28 12.77 8.88
N ASP A 138 -8.41 13.07 8.28
CA ASP A 138 -9.45 13.88 8.95
C ASP A 138 -10.21 12.97 9.92
N VAL A 139 -9.77 12.99 11.17
CA VAL A 139 -10.29 12.10 12.23
C VAL A 139 -11.76 12.42 12.53
N GLU A 140 -12.13 13.71 12.59
CA GLU A 140 -13.50 14.12 12.90
C GLU A 140 -14.45 13.65 11.80
N ALA A 141 -14.16 13.98 10.54
CA ALA A 141 -14.97 13.56 9.41
C ALA A 141 -15.02 12.02 9.26
N THR A 142 -13.91 11.31 9.55
CA THR A 142 -13.88 9.85 9.49
C THR A 142 -14.75 9.22 10.57
N CYS A 143 -14.66 9.71 11.81
CA CYS A 143 -15.51 9.23 12.92
C CYS A 143 -16.99 9.55 12.69
N GLU A 144 -17.33 10.74 12.16
CA GLU A 144 -18.71 11.10 11.81
C GLU A 144 -19.29 10.23 10.67
N ALA A 145 -18.43 9.70 9.82
CA ALA A 145 -18.85 8.81 8.74
C ALA A 145 -19.18 7.40 9.21
N ILE A 146 -18.68 6.97 10.36
CA ILE A 146 -18.93 5.63 10.90
C ILE A 146 -20.32 5.62 11.57
N GLY A 147 -21.16 4.66 11.18
CA GLY A 147 -22.54 4.56 11.66
C GLY A 147 -23.03 3.12 11.73
N PRO A 148 -24.35 2.93 11.98
CA PRO A 148 -24.94 1.60 12.18
C PRO A 148 -24.83 0.66 10.97
N ASP A 149 -24.69 1.22 9.76
CA ASP A 149 -24.58 0.45 8.52
C ASP A 149 -23.10 0.20 8.14
N THR A 150 -22.14 0.77 8.90
CA THR A 150 -20.71 0.61 8.64
C THR A 150 -20.22 -0.76 9.14
N ALA A 151 -19.84 -1.64 8.23
CA ALA A 151 -19.23 -2.93 8.53
C ALA A 151 -17.70 -2.84 8.66
N LEU A 152 -17.09 -1.87 7.96
CA LEU A 152 -15.65 -1.84 7.77
C LEU A 152 -15.13 -0.41 7.56
N VAL A 153 -13.96 -0.11 8.14
CA VAL A 153 -13.12 1.05 7.80
C VAL A 153 -11.78 0.55 7.27
N VAL A 154 -11.25 1.14 6.21
CA VAL A 154 -9.90 0.80 5.71
C VAL A 154 -9.00 2.02 5.77
N LEU A 155 -7.92 1.91 6.52
CA LEU A 155 -6.85 2.89 6.61
C LEU A 155 -5.59 2.33 5.93
N ASN A 156 -4.82 3.19 5.27
CA ASN A 156 -3.51 2.84 4.73
C ASN A 156 -2.47 3.84 5.25
N THR A 157 -1.53 3.37 6.04
CA THR A 157 -0.49 4.23 6.64
C THR A 157 0.83 3.48 6.76
N PRO A 158 1.95 4.06 6.28
CA PRO A 158 2.04 5.25 5.43
C PRO A 158 1.23 5.16 4.13
N ASN A 159 0.68 6.28 3.64
CA ASN A 159 -0.41 6.30 2.66
C ASN A 159 0.06 6.28 1.20
N ASN A 160 -0.65 5.56 0.38
CA ASN A 160 -0.67 5.68 -1.07
C ASN A 160 -2.07 6.19 -1.50
N PRO A 161 -2.21 7.43 -2.06
CA PRO A 161 -1.19 8.15 -2.83
C PRO A 161 -0.52 9.36 -2.13
N THR A 162 -0.92 9.74 -0.91
CA THR A 162 -0.56 11.04 -0.33
C THR A 162 0.83 11.10 0.28
N GLY A 163 1.41 9.95 0.68
CA GLY A 163 2.64 9.89 1.47
C GLY A 163 2.46 10.23 2.95
N ALA A 164 1.25 10.56 3.41
CA ALA A 164 0.99 10.90 4.81
C ALA A 164 1.17 9.69 5.73
N VAL A 165 1.60 9.96 6.96
CA VAL A 165 1.66 8.99 8.06
C VAL A 165 0.56 9.31 9.06
N TYR A 166 -0.35 8.36 9.29
CA TYR A 166 -1.39 8.53 10.31
C TYR A 166 -0.82 8.13 11.66
N ASN A 167 -0.71 9.08 12.59
CA ASN A 167 -0.24 8.78 13.93
C ASN A 167 -1.20 7.85 14.67
N ILE A 168 -0.67 7.13 15.67
CA ILE A 168 -1.43 6.08 16.36
C ILE A 168 -2.67 6.60 17.09
N GLU A 169 -2.66 7.84 17.58
CA GLU A 169 -3.81 8.43 18.27
C GLU A 169 -4.97 8.70 17.31
N SER A 170 -4.66 9.13 16.06
CA SER A 170 -5.66 9.26 15.00
C SER A 170 -6.27 7.91 14.62
N VAL A 171 -5.44 6.88 14.50
CA VAL A 171 -5.90 5.50 14.23
C VAL A 171 -6.74 4.99 15.40
N ARG A 172 -6.32 5.22 16.65
CA ARG A 172 -7.04 4.84 17.87
C ARG A 172 -8.46 5.42 17.89
N ALA A 173 -8.62 6.70 17.62
CA ALA A 173 -9.93 7.34 17.62
C ALA A 173 -10.90 6.68 16.62
N VAL A 174 -10.42 6.35 15.43
CA VAL A 174 -11.22 5.61 14.43
C VAL A 174 -11.55 4.20 14.90
N VAL A 175 -10.59 3.49 15.50
CA VAL A 175 -10.78 2.12 16.02
C VAL A 175 -11.82 2.10 17.14
N GLU A 176 -11.76 3.05 18.08
CA GLU A 176 -12.72 3.16 19.19
C GLU A 176 -14.13 3.50 18.66
N THR A 177 -14.25 4.45 17.74
CA THR A 177 -15.54 4.78 17.12
C THR A 177 -16.11 3.58 16.33
N ALA A 178 -15.27 2.87 15.57
CA ALA A 178 -15.70 1.68 14.85
C ALA A 178 -16.17 0.56 15.78
N ALA A 179 -15.52 0.39 16.95
CA ALA A 179 -15.93 -0.60 17.96
C ALA A 179 -17.34 -0.31 18.53
N ASP A 180 -17.69 0.97 18.73
CA ASP A 180 -19.02 1.40 19.20
C ASP A 180 -20.15 1.02 18.21
N HIS A 181 -19.81 0.77 16.94
CA HIS A 181 -20.72 0.38 15.86
C HIS A 181 -20.54 -1.07 15.37
N ASP A 182 -19.79 -1.89 16.10
CA ASP A 182 -19.44 -3.28 15.69
C ASP A 182 -18.73 -3.36 14.34
N ALA A 183 -18.08 -2.28 13.89
CA ALA A 183 -17.32 -2.23 12.65
C ALA A 183 -15.87 -2.69 12.86
N LEU A 184 -15.29 -3.36 11.83
CA LEU A 184 -13.87 -3.70 11.83
C LEU A 184 -13.05 -2.57 11.22
N VAL A 185 -11.79 -2.47 11.63
CA VAL A 185 -10.81 -1.57 11.02
C VAL A 185 -9.68 -2.38 10.40
N VAL A 186 -9.49 -2.26 9.10
CA VAL A 186 -8.32 -2.79 8.40
C VAL A 186 -7.28 -1.70 8.26
N VAL A 187 -6.07 -1.94 8.78
CA VAL A 187 -4.95 -1.03 8.64
C VAL A 187 -3.91 -1.67 7.72
N ASP A 188 -3.76 -1.13 6.51
CA ASP A 188 -2.75 -1.57 5.55
C ASP A 188 -1.43 -0.84 5.82
N GLU A 189 -0.47 -1.59 6.35
CA GLU A 189 0.85 -1.11 6.77
C GLU A 189 1.97 -1.54 5.80
N VAL A 190 1.67 -1.75 4.52
CA VAL A 190 2.65 -2.26 3.54
C VAL A 190 3.86 -1.35 3.33
N TYR A 191 3.80 -0.10 3.76
CA TYR A 191 4.88 0.89 3.69
C TYR A 191 5.54 1.19 5.04
N ASP A 192 5.31 0.40 6.09
CA ASP A 192 5.77 0.57 7.46
C ASP A 192 7.28 0.83 7.64
N HIS A 193 8.11 0.29 6.74
CA HIS A 193 9.56 0.54 6.72
C HIS A 193 9.96 1.92 6.16
N PHE A 194 9.04 2.65 5.54
CA PHE A 194 9.27 3.93 4.87
C PHE A 194 8.54 5.07 5.58
N ASP A 195 8.73 5.16 6.87
CA ASP A 195 8.35 6.29 7.70
C ASP A 195 9.54 7.25 7.84
N PHE A 196 9.35 8.51 7.46
CA PHE A 196 10.36 9.57 7.52
C PHE A 196 10.11 10.52 8.69
N SER A 197 8.87 10.57 9.20
CA SER A 197 8.48 11.42 10.34
C SER A 197 8.95 10.85 11.68
N GLY A 198 8.97 9.54 11.82
CA GLY A 198 9.16 8.83 13.08
C GLY A 198 7.85 8.65 13.88
N ASP A 199 6.71 9.01 13.30
CA ASP A 199 5.39 8.99 13.96
C ASP A 199 4.60 7.70 13.67
N PHE A 200 5.09 6.83 12.78
CA PHE A 200 4.44 5.57 12.48
C PHE A 200 4.56 4.60 13.65
N GLU A 201 3.42 4.12 14.08
CA GLU A 201 3.30 3.00 15.01
C GLU A 201 2.24 2.01 14.49
N SER A 202 2.52 0.70 14.60
CA SER A 202 1.58 -0.32 14.13
C SER A 202 0.28 -0.32 14.92
N ALA A 203 -0.85 -0.42 14.23
CA ALA A 203 -2.16 -0.55 14.86
C ALA A 203 -2.30 -1.80 15.76
N LEU A 204 -1.41 -2.78 15.65
CA LEU A 204 -1.36 -3.92 16.58
C LEU A 204 -1.04 -3.51 18.03
N THR A 205 -0.41 -2.34 18.26
CA THR A 205 -0.13 -1.82 19.61
C THR A 205 -1.38 -1.38 20.36
N LEU A 206 -2.49 -1.17 19.65
CA LEU A 206 -3.79 -0.83 20.23
C LEU A 206 -4.42 -2.00 20.97
N ASP A 207 -4.00 -3.24 20.68
CA ASP A 207 -4.54 -4.49 21.27
C ASP A 207 -6.09 -4.55 21.23
N ALA A 208 -6.65 -4.16 20.07
CA ALA A 208 -8.09 -4.07 19.85
C ALA A 208 -8.63 -5.28 19.08
N ASP A 209 -9.79 -5.80 19.50
CA ASP A 209 -10.40 -6.99 18.92
C ASP A 209 -11.08 -6.73 17.56
N ASN A 210 -11.25 -5.46 17.16
CA ASN A 210 -11.82 -5.06 15.88
C ASN A 210 -10.75 -4.59 14.86
N VAL A 211 -9.45 -4.77 15.14
CA VAL A 211 -8.37 -4.37 14.24
C VAL A 211 -7.79 -5.56 13.49
N ILE A 212 -7.67 -5.43 12.17
CA ILE A 212 -6.93 -6.36 11.30
C ILE A 212 -5.80 -5.56 10.64
N VAL A 213 -4.56 -5.98 10.87
CA VAL A 213 -3.41 -5.37 10.20
C VAL A 213 -3.00 -6.21 9.01
N THR A 214 -2.80 -5.56 7.87
CA THR A 214 -2.27 -6.17 6.65
C THR A 214 -0.92 -5.55 6.29
N SER A 215 0.02 -6.36 5.83
CA SER A 215 1.32 -5.91 5.37
C SER A 215 1.95 -6.93 4.42
N GLY A 216 3.19 -6.70 4.02
CA GLY A 216 3.93 -7.61 3.16
C GLY A 216 5.33 -7.12 2.86
N VAL A 217 6.11 -7.97 2.21
CA VAL A 217 7.53 -7.72 1.93
C VAL A 217 7.78 -7.17 0.51
N SER A 218 6.72 -6.99 -0.27
CA SER A 218 6.83 -6.53 -1.66
C SER A 218 7.58 -5.22 -1.80
N LYS A 219 7.39 -4.30 -0.85
CA LYS A 219 7.96 -2.96 -0.88
C LYS A 219 9.25 -2.90 -0.07
N SER A 220 9.21 -3.34 1.17
CA SER A 220 10.36 -3.28 2.09
C SER A 220 11.57 -4.09 1.62
N MET A 221 11.35 -5.19 0.90
CA MET A 221 12.44 -6.04 0.35
C MET A 221 12.62 -5.93 -1.17
N ALA A 222 11.91 -5.01 -1.85
CA ALA A 222 11.98 -4.86 -3.32
C ALA A 222 11.70 -6.15 -4.11
N ILE A 223 10.72 -6.96 -3.67
CA ILE A 223 10.36 -8.26 -4.25
C ILE A 223 8.88 -8.34 -4.63
N THR A 224 8.37 -7.35 -5.32
CA THR A 224 6.95 -7.27 -5.71
C THR A 224 6.46 -8.54 -6.43
N GLY A 225 7.33 -9.19 -7.22
CA GLY A 225 7.04 -10.42 -7.97
C GLY A 225 6.96 -11.70 -7.13
N PHE A 226 7.44 -11.70 -5.89
CA PHE A 226 7.40 -12.88 -5.00
C PHE A 226 5.99 -13.16 -4.46
N ARG A 227 5.14 -12.14 -4.43
CA ARG A 227 3.76 -12.28 -3.95
C ARG A 227 3.70 -12.85 -2.52
N VAL A 228 4.44 -12.29 -1.58
CA VAL A 228 4.36 -12.63 -0.15
C VAL A 228 3.90 -11.43 0.64
N GLY A 229 2.78 -11.60 1.33
CA GLY A 229 2.21 -10.68 2.29
C GLY A 229 1.59 -11.45 3.45
N TYR A 230 0.99 -10.76 4.36
CA TYR A 230 0.31 -11.38 5.50
C TYR A 230 -0.77 -10.45 6.07
N ALA A 231 -1.69 -11.07 6.80
CA ALA A 231 -2.62 -10.38 7.66
C ALA A 231 -2.53 -10.93 9.08
N VAL A 232 -2.70 -10.06 10.07
CA VAL A 232 -2.81 -10.39 11.49
C VAL A 232 -4.25 -10.12 11.91
N PHE A 233 -4.95 -11.19 12.28
CA PHE A 233 -6.36 -11.13 12.65
C PHE A 233 -6.54 -11.20 14.17
N PRO A 234 -7.62 -10.65 14.71
CA PRO A 234 -8.12 -11.03 16.02
C PRO A 234 -8.39 -12.53 16.10
N PRO A 235 -8.23 -13.17 17.29
CA PRO A 235 -8.40 -14.63 17.44
C PRO A 235 -9.75 -15.16 16.94
N GLU A 236 -10.82 -14.40 17.16
CA GLU A 236 -12.19 -14.75 16.75
C GLU A 236 -12.40 -14.77 15.23
N LEU A 237 -11.60 -13.99 14.48
CA LEU A 237 -11.76 -13.77 13.06
C LEU A 237 -10.85 -14.63 12.19
N VAL A 238 -9.70 -15.08 12.73
CA VAL A 238 -8.65 -15.76 11.96
C VAL A 238 -9.10 -17.09 11.35
N GLY A 239 -9.98 -17.84 12.02
CA GLY A 239 -10.44 -19.16 11.55
C GLY A 239 -11.18 -19.07 10.21
N ALA A 240 -12.10 -18.13 10.08
CA ALA A 240 -12.84 -17.92 8.84
C ALA A 240 -11.93 -17.35 7.72
N ALA A 241 -10.97 -16.47 8.05
CA ALA A 241 -9.99 -15.96 7.12
C ALA A 241 -9.10 -17.08 6.55
N LYS A 242 -8.59 -17.98 7.40
CA LYS A 242 -7.84 -19.19 6.98
C LYS A 242 -8.66 -20.08 6.05
N THR A 243 -9.94 -20.28 6.34
CA THR A 243 -10.82 -21.09 5.50
C THR A 243 -11.03 -20.43 4.13
N ARG A 244 -11.32 -19.12 4.07
CA ARG A 244 -11.46 -18.40 2.80
C ARG A 244 -10.17 -18.43 1.99
N HIS A 245 -9.02 -18.18 2.61
CA HIS A 245 -7.71 -18.27 1.95
C HIS A 245 -7.49 -19.66 1.32
N MET A 246 -7.78 -20.71 2.07
CA MET A 246 -7.67 -22.08 1.55
C MET A 246 -8.59 -22.33 0.36
N LEU A 247 -9.83 -21.85 0.38
CA LEU A 247 -10.77 -22.02 -0.72
C LEU A 247 -10.39 -21.22 -1.98
N VAL A 248 -9.72 -20.08 -1.81
CA VAL A 248 -9.28 -19.23 -2.94
C VAL A 248 -7.99 -19.74 -3.55
N ASN A 249 -6.97 -20.05 -2.74
CA ASN A 249 -5.60 -20.30 -3.20
C ASN A 249 -5.01 -21.65 -2.78
N VAL A 250 -5.71 -22.40 -1.92
CA VAL A 250 -5.17 -23.59 -1.23
C VAL A 250 -4.05 -23.19 -0.27
N ALA A 251 -2.98 -22.57 -0.78
CA ALA A 251 -1.83 -22.06 -0.03
C ALA A 251 -1.01 -21.10 -0.90
N GLY A 252 -0.17 -20.26 -0.26
CA GLY A 252 0.79 -19.42 -0.97
C GLY A 252 2.01 -20.18 -1.48
N SER A 253 2.83 -19.52 -2.30
CA SER A 253 4.06 -20.08 -2.88
C SER A 253 5.08 -20.50 -1.81
N ARG A 254 5.32 -21.80 -1.65
CA ARG A 254 6.26 -22.34 -0.67
C ARG A 254 7.70 -21.85 -0.87
N PRO A 255 8.29 -21.87 -2.11
CA PRO A 255 9.62 -21.35 -2.34
C PRO A 255 9.75 -19.85 -2.00
N ALA A 256 8.75 -19.04 -2.35
CA ALA A 256 8.77 -17.61 -2.03
C ALA A 256 8.70 -17.37 -0.50
N GLN A 257 7.86 -18.12 0.21
CA GLN A 257 7.78 -18.05 1.67
C GLN A 257 9.10 -18.47 2.34
N GLN A 258 9.76 -19.52 1.83
CA GLN A 258 11.04 -19.94 2.37
C GLN A 258 12.12 -18.88 2.14
N ALA A 259 12.19 -18.28 0.96
CA ALA A 259 13.15 -17.23 0.68
C ALA A 259 12.92 -15.99 1.56
N VAL A 260 11.66 -15.62 1.80
CA VAL A 260 11.31 -14.52 2.72
C VAL A 260 11.67 -14.86 4.17
N TYR A 261 11.45 -16.10 4.60
CA TYR A 261 11.88 -16.54 5.93
C TYR A 261 13.39 -16.41 6.12
N THR A 262 14.19 -16.90 5.15
CA THR A 262 15.66 -16.72 5.18
C THR A 262 16.02 -15.23 5.21
N ALA A 263 15.39 -14.42 4.37
CA ALA A 263 15.65 -12.99 4.33
C ALA A 263 15.29 -12.26 5.64
N TYR A 264 14.20 -12.59 6.29
CA TYR A 264 13.88 -12.01 7.59
C TYR A 264 14.96 -12.30 8.62
N ARG A 265 15.54 -13.48 8.62
CA ARG A 265 16.58 -13.87 9.58
C ARG A 265 17.96 -13.29 9.30
N GLU A 266 18.32 -13.17 8.02
CA GLU A 266 19.70 -12.84 7.60
C GLU A 266 19.85 -11.36 7.20
N THR A 267 18.74 -10.66 6.94
CA THR A 267 18.80 -9.23 6.55
C THR A 267 18.88 -8.34 7.78
N GLY A 268 20.00 -7.63 7.92
CA GLY A 268 20.20 -6.68 9.00
C GLY A 268 19.34 -5.40 8.83
N PRO A 269 19.23 -4.60 9.89
CA PRO A 269 18.45 -3.35 9.88
C PRO A 269 19.00 -2.29 8.91
N ASP A 270 20.28 -2.39 8.54
CA ASP A 270 20.95 -1.45 7.65
C ASP A 270 20.32 -1.43 6.26
N TYR A 271 19.90 -2.58 5.75
CA TYR A 271 19.21 -2.67 4.47
C TYR A 271 17.96 -1.77 4.41
N TYR A 272 17.13 -1.85 5.42
CA TYR A 272 15.89 -1.04 5.49
C TYR A 272 16.20 0.43 5.74
N ARG A 273 17.23 0.72 6.57
CA ARG A 273 17.66 2.09 6.84
C ARG A 273 18.20 2.78 5.58
N GLU A 274 18.99 2.07 4.77
CA GLU A 274 19.53 2.59 3.51
C GLU A 274 18.43 2.83 2.47
N ALA A 275 17.48 1.91 2.35
CA ALA A 275 16.32 2.09 1.45
C ALA A 275 15.48 3.31 1.87
N ARG A 276 15.22 3.47 3.17
CA ARG A 276 14.49 4.61 3.72
C ARG A 276 15.25 5.93 3.52
N ALA A 277 16.55 5.98 3.78
CA ALA A 277 17.38 7.17 3.59
C ALA A 277 17.38 7.61 2.12
N ARG A 278 17.54 6.67 1.18
CA ARG A 278 17.45 6.93 -0.27
C ARG A 278 16.13 7.54 -0.66
N LEU A 279 15.02 7.04 -0.11
CA LEU A 279 13.70 7.57 -0.42
C LEU A 279 13.48 8.95 0.20
N ALA A 280 13.98 9.20 1.42
CA ALA A 280 13.91 10.51 2.04
C ALA A 280 14.65 11.58 1.22
N GLU A 281 15.86 11.27 0.72
CA GLU A 281 16.60 12.14 -0.20
C GLU A 281 15.83 12.43 -1.49
N ARG A 282 15.14 11.42 -2.06
CA ARG A 282 14.32 11.58 -3.26
C ARG A 282 13.08 12.43 -3.00
N VAL A 283 12.45 12.27 -1.85
CA VAL A 283 11.32 13.10 -1.43
C VAL A 283 11.77 14.55 -1.33
N GLU A 284 12.86 14.84 -0.64
CA GLU A 284 13.43 16.19 -0.49
C GLU A 284 13.74 16.83 -1.86
N ALA A 285 14.44 16.11 -2.73
CA ALA A 285 14.78 16.60 -4.05
C ALA A 285 13.52 16.88 -4.90
N PHE A 286 12.53 16.00 -4.85
CA PHE A 286 11.31 16.13 -5.63
C PHE A 286 10.43 17.28 -5.12
N THR A 287 10.23 17.39 -3.81
CA THR A 287 9.41 18.47 -3.22
C THR A 287 10.07 19.85 -3.41
N THR A 288 11.40 19.95 -3.35
CA THR A 288 12.12 21.18 -3.68
C THR A 288 11.79 21.66 -5.10
N ALA A 289 11.80 20.76 -6.09
CA ALA A 289 11.45 21.13 -7.45
C ALA A 289 9.94 21.45 -7.62
N LEU A 290 9.07 20.82 -6.85
CA LEU A 290 7.65 21.18 -6.81
C LEU A 290 7.43 22.59 -6.25
N ASP A 291 8.20 22.98 -5.22
CA ASP A 291 8.20 24.36 -4.68
C ASP A 291 8.67 25.37 -5.75
N GLU A 292 9.73 25.08 -6.49
CA GLU A 292 10.23 25.90 -7.60
C GLU A 292 9.19 26.04 -8.72
N ALA A 293 8.45 24.97 -9.02
CA ALA A 293 7.35 24.96 -9.97
C ALA A 293 6.06 25.62 -9.47
N GLY A 294 6.03 26.09 -8.22
CA GLY A 294 4.83 26.66 -7.58
C GLY A 294 3.68 25.67 -7.42
N ALA A 295 3.98 24.38 -7.37
CA ALA A 295 2.98 23.34 -7.19
C ALA A 295 2.51 23.24 -5.74
N GLU A 296 1.26 22.86 -5.58
CA GLU A 296 0.72 22.42 -4.29
C GLU A 296 0.88 20.90 -4.17
N TYR A 297 1.29 20.39 -3.01
CA TYR A 297 1.44 18.95 -2.80
C TYR A 297 1.07 18.52 -1.38
N THR A 298 0.75 17.22 -1.21
CA THR A 298 0.54 16.62 0.11
C THR A 298 1.87 16.48 0.84
N THR A 299 1.84 16.43 2.18
CA THR A 299 3.07 16.29 2.99
C THR A 299 3.55 14.83 2.97
N PRO A 300 4.63 14.49 2.25
CA PRO A 300 5.10 13.11 2.13
C PRO A 300 5.97 12.71 3.33
N GLU A 301 5.35 12.26 4.40
CA GLU A 301 5.99 11.82 5.64
C GLU A 301 6.42 10.35 5.60
N GLY A 302 5.93 9.59 4.60
CA GLY A 302 6.23 8.18 4.45
C GLY A 302 5.89 7.62 3.07
N ALA A 303 5.96 6.31 2.92
CA ALA A 303 5.82 5.58 1.65
C ALA A 303 6.86 6.04 0.61
N PHE A 304 6.48 6.23 -0.64
CA PHE A 304 7.33 6.77 -1.72
C PHE A 304 6.47 7.43 -2.81
N TYR A 305 5.40 8.09 -2.39
CA TYR A 305 4.50 8.79 -3.29
C TYR A 305 4.38 10.25 -2.88
N VAL A 306 4.20 11.09 -3.88
CA VAL A 306 3.81 12.49 -3.72
C VAL A 306 2.62 12.73 -4.63
N LEU A 307 1.60 13.36 -4.08
CA LEU A 307 0.43 13.83 -4.81
C LEU A 307 0.54 15.34 -4.95
N ALA A 308 0.60 15.85 -6.18
CA ALA A 308 0.86 17.25 -6.49
C ALA A 308 -0.17 17.83 -7.45
N ARG A 309 -0.45 19.13 -7.33
CA ARG A 309 -1.33 19.92 -8.17
C ARG A 309 -0.57 21.09 -8.76
N PHE A 310 -0.68 21.28 -10.07
CA PHE A 310 -0.10 22.38 -10.79
C PHE A 310 -1.23 23.31 -11.27
N ASP A 311 -1.07 24.62 -11.06
CA ASP A 311 -2.10 25.58 -11.45
C ASP A 311 -2.31 25.59 -12.99
N GLY A 312 -3.56 25.57 -13.42
CA GLY A 312 -3.92 25.50 -14.85
C GLY A 312 -3.60 24.16 -15.54
N PHE A 313 -3.13 23.12 -14.79
CA PHE A 313 -2.80 21.82 -15.35
C PHE A 313 -3.45 20.66 -14.54
N PRO A 314 -4.77 20.49 -14.63
CA PRO A 314 -5.47 19.46 -13.87
C PRO A 314 -4.99 18.04 -14.25
N GLY A 315 -4.97 17.13 -13.27
CA GLY A 315 -4.51 15.75 -13.36
C GLY A 315 -5.37 14.83 -14.23
N THR A 316 -5.70 15.27 -15.45
CA THR A 316 -6.49 14.48 -16.41
C THR A 316 -5.62 13.53 -17.22
N MET A 317 -6.21 12.46 -17.77
CA MET A 317 -5.51 11.56 -18.68
C MET A 317 -4.93 12.31 -19.91
N ALA A 318 -5.59 13.35 -20.39
CA ALA A 318 -5.09 14.17 -21.50
C ALA A 318 -3.80 14.91 -21.11
N ASN A 319 -3.80 15.54 -19.93
CA ASN A 319 -2.62 16.24 -19.42
C ASN A 319 -1.48 15.28 -19.03
N VAL A 320 -1.79 14.10 -18.52
CA VAL A 320 -0.75 13.06 -18.30
C VAL A 320 -0.07 12.68 -19.62
N LYS A 321 -0.80 12.50 -20.70
CA LYS A 321 -0.22 12.24 -22.02
C LYS A 321 0.63 13.40 -22.51
N THR A 322 0.13 14.63 -22.36
CA THR A 322 0.89 15.86 -22.71
C THR A 322 2.20 15.94 -21.89
N LEU A 323 2.16 15.61 -20.59
CA LEU A 323 3.34 15.60 -19.73
C LEU A 323 4.36 14.54 -20.17
N ILE A 324 3.89 13.37 -20.60
CA ILE A 324 4.74 12.32 -21.17
C ILE A 324 5.39 12.79 -22.48
N ASP A 325 4.61 13.38 -23.39
CA ASP A 325 5.08 13.76 -24.71
C ASP A 325 6.02 14.98 -24.67
N ASP A 326 5.71 15.99 -23.85
CA ASP A 326 6.42 17.27 -23.84
C ASP A 326 7.57 17.31 -22.81
N ALA A 327 7.39 16.73 -21.61
CA ALA A 327 8.38 16.73 -20.53
C ALA A 327 9.09 15.38 -20.34
N GLY A 328 8.58 14.32 -20.94
CA GLY A 328 9.14 12.97 -20.73
C GLY A 328 8.99 12.45 -19.29
N VAL A 329 7.93 12.86 -18.59
CA VAL A 329 7.65 12.39 -17.22
C VAL A 329 6.24 11.79 -17.16
N ALA A 330 6.14 10.56 -16.68
CA ALA A 330 4.86 9.88 -16.52
C ALA A 330 4.40 9.91 -15.05
N GLY A 331 3.27 10.57 -14.76
CA GLY A 331 2.57 10.57 -13.48
C GLY A 331 1.20 9.89 -13.61
N MET A 332 0.52 9.66 -12.48
CA MET A 332 -0.83 9.11 -12.46
C MET A 332 -1.88 10.19 -12.27
N PRO A 333 -3.01 10.15 -13.03
CA PRO A 333 -4.13 11.05 -12.80
C PRO A 333 -4.69 10.90 -11.37
N GLY A 334 -5.01 12.02 -10.72
CA GLY A 334 -5.62 12.03 -9.39
C GLY A 334 -6.97 11.33 -9.34
N ALA A 335 -7.76 11.44 -10.41
CA ALA A 335 -9.05 10.75 -10.55
C ALA A 335 -8.94 9.20 -10.45
N THR A 336 -7.76 8.63 -10.59
CA THR A 336 -7.51 7.20 -10.33
C THR A 336 -7.69 6.84 -8.85
N PHE A 337 -7.56 7.80 -7.95
CA PHE A 337 -7.52 7.61 -6.51
C PHE A 337 -8.79 8.11 -5.80
N GLY A 338 -9.87 8.37 -6.51
CA GLY A 338 -11.13 8.88 -5.95
C GLY A 338 -11.54 10.22 -6.57
N THR A 339 -12.30 10.99 -5.84
CA THR A 339 -12.90 12.24 -6.33
C THR A 339 -12.32 13.51 -5.70
N ALA A 340 -11.76 13.40 -4.49
CA ALA A 340 -11.27 14.56 -3.73
C ALA A 340 -10.03 15.24 -4.36
N ARG A 341 -9.27 14.51 -5.16
CA ARG A 341 -8.01 14.98 -5.75
C ARG A 341 -7.94 14.76 -7.28
N GLU A 342 -9.07 14.91 -7.99
CA GLU A 342 -9.14 14.71 -9.46
C GLU A 342 -8.21 15.65 -10.24
N GLU A 343 -7.94 16.86 -9.73
CA GLU A 343 -7.04 17.83 -10.37
C GLU A 343 -5.56 17.55 -10.10
N TRP A 344 -5.24 16.56 -9.27
CA TRP A 344 -3.88 16.27 -8.84
C TRP A 344 -3.23 15.20 -9.70
N LEU A 345 -1.91 15.10 -9.59
CA LEU A 345 -1.08 14.05 -10.19
C LEU A 345 -0.31 13.32 -9.09
N ARG A 346 -0.29 11.99 -9.13
CA ARG A 346 0.56 11.20 -8.23
C ARG A 346 1.85 10.80 -8.92
N PHE A 347 2.97 10.98 -8.22
CA PHE A 347 4.31 10.54 -8.63
C PHE A 347 4.86 9.49 -7.67
N ALA A 348 5.42 8.39 -8.22
CA ALA A 348 6.11 7.35 -7.45
C ALA A 348 7.62 7.58 -7.54
N LEU A 349 8.29 7.74 -6.38
CA LEU A 349 9.71 8.12 -6.29
C LEU A 349 10.65 6.91 -6.30
N VAL A 350 10.23 5.79 -6.87
CA VAL A 350 10.98 4.54 -6.96
C VAL A 350 11.64 4.38 -8.34
N THR A 351 12.32 5.42 -8.78
CA THR A 351 13.19 5.43 -9.96
C THR A 351 14.51 6.12 -9.61
N PRO A 352 15.67 5.69 -10.15
CA PRO A 352 16.95 6.36 -9.91
C PRO A 352 17.00 7.76 -10.55
N ARG A 353 16.04 8.10 -11.40
CA ARG A 353 15.96 9.36 -12.15
C ARG A 353 15.02 10.39 -11.52
N VAL A 354 14.74 10.29 -10.21
CA VAL A 354 13.81 11.23 -9.52
C VAL A 354 14.26 12.68 -9.67
N THR A 355 15.55 12.97 -9.47
CA THR A 355 16.08 14.34 -9.62
C THR A 355 15.92 14.88 -11.03
N GLU A 356 16.21 14.06 -12.04
CA GLU A 356 16.01 14.44 -13.45
C GLU A 356 14.53 14.66 -13.77
N ALA A 357 13.64 13.83 -13.25
CA ALA A 357 12.20 14.02 -13.43
C ALA A 357 11.72 15.33 -12.77
N ALA A 358 12.25 15.63 -11.59
CA ALA A 358 11.97 16.86 -10.86
C ALA A 358 12.39 18.10 -11.66
N GLU A 359 13.62 18.10 -12.19
CA GLU A 359 14.14 19.16 -13.06
C GLU A 359 13.29 19.34 -14.33
N ARG A 360 12.91 18.25 -15.00
CA ARG A 360 12.03 18.30 -16.18
C ARG A 360 10.65 18.88 -15.88
N LEU A 361 10.08 18.57 -14.71
CA LEU A 361 8.82 19.13 -14.26
C LEU A 361 8.94 20.63 -13.97
N ALA A 362 9.98 21.05 -13.24
CA ALA A 362 10.24 22.46 -12.95
C ALA A 362 10.40 23.27 -14.23
N ASP A 363 11.25 22.83 -15.15
CA ASP A 363 11.45 23.50 -16.46
C ASP A 363 10.16 23.59 -17.29
N TYR A 364 9.35 22.53 -17.28
CA TYR A 364 8.09 22.47 -18.01
C TYR A 364 7.06 23.47 -17.50
N PHE A 365 6.95 23.61 -16.18
CA PHE A 365 5.97 24.52 -15.57
C PHE A 365 6.46 25.95 -15.43
N ASP A 366 7.78 26.21 -15.34
CA ASP A 366 8.34 27.58 -15.34
C ASP A 366 8.13 28.29 -16.70
N THR A 367 7.98 27.55 -17.77
CA THR A 367 7.77 28.08 -19.14
C THR A 367 6.31 28.27 -19.52
N ARG A 368 5.37 27.96 -18.65
CA ARG A 368 3.92 28.05 -18.89
C ARG A 368 3.25 29.10 -18.03
#